data_33d68db55c20c0c293eb62555bd3dc59
#
_entry.id   33d68db55c20c0c293eb62555bd3dc59
#
_cell.length_a   1.000
_cell.length_b   1.000
_cell.length_c   1.000
_cell.angle_alpha   90.00
_cell.angle_beta   90.00
_cell.angle_gamma   90.00
#
_symmetry.space_group_name_H-M   'P 1'
#
loop_
_entity.id
_entity.type
_entity.pdbx_description
1 polymer ?
#
loop_
_entity_poly.entity_id
_entity_poly.type
_entity_poly.pdbx_seq_one_letter_code
_entity_poly.pdbx_strand_id
1 'polypeptide(L)'
;MACAWLGSFLNRGKHVLKSNENFMIFGANCFEDSVVVRRYVSYLFKEISVMEKQSYSIGDREIRFKFSEFPNDSKMLAFLAGELPVSAKFFSTFANVSTGDYDDLKGTFGKGNQHKWQPWPYSSRLKVSKEVKKVKEKVERQNIAAKTKRKKVTDFIASQKSRQEFEPLIGGFRDRVHVEPLHPKSNACQRLFKEILYESIGKSGLPATVIQFDSVPVASSFKKQVHSLEKGV
;
A
#
# COMPACT_ATOMS: atom_id res chain seq x y z
N MET A 1 -17.81 1.05 -6.69
CA MET A 1 -16.35 1.19 -6.94
C MET A 1 -15.90 -0.10 -7.61
N ALA A 2 -15.19 -0.03 -8.72
CA ALA A 2 -14.74 -1.23 -9.42
C ALA A 2 -13.30 -1.56 -8.97
N CYS A 3 -13.04 -2.83 -8.68
CA CYS A 3 -11.71 -3.35 -8.42
C CYS A 3 -11.33 -4.25 -9.60
N ALA A 4 -10.21 -3.99 -10.26
CA ALA A 4 -9.71 -4.82 -11.34
C ALA A 4 -8.20 -5.00 -11.23
N TRP A 5 -7.73 -6.22 -11.50
CA TRP A 5 -6.32 -6.55 -11.58
C TRP A 5 -5.97 -7.08 -12.96
N LEU A 6 -4.87 -6.56 -13.49
CA LEU A 6 -4.34 -6.96 -14.78
C LEU A 6 -2.98 -7.62 -14.59
N GLY A 7 -2.68 -8.60 -15.43
CA GLY A 7 -1.39 -9.26 -15.49
C GLY A 7 -0.76 -9.13 -16.86
N SER A 8 0.56 -9.13 -16.92
CA SER A 8 1.33 -9.10 -18.16
C SER A 8 2.50 -10.06 -18.09
N PHE A 9 2.92 -10.60 -19.23
CA PHE A 9 4.12 -11.42 -19.32
C PHE A 9 5.34 -10.52 -19.58
N LEU A 10 6.22 -10.39 -18.58
CA LEU A 10 7.39 -9.49 -18.64
C LEU A 10 8.41 -9.88 -19.72
N ASN A 11 8.46 -11.15 -20.13
CA ASN A 11 9.35 -11.65 -21.19
C ASN A 11 8.94 -11.23 -22.62
N ARG A 12 7.84 -10.48 -22.75
CA ARG A 12 7.36 -9.93 -24.03
C ARG A 12 8.05 -8.63 -24.43
N GLY A 13 9.00 -8.12 -23.64
CA GLY A 13 9.73 -6.89 -23.90
C GLY A 13 8.81 -5.68 -24.06
N LYS A 14 8.98 -4.87 -25.09
CA LYS A 14 8.16 -3.66 -25.35
C LYS A 14 6.67 -3.94 -25.55
N HIS A 15 6.26 -5.16 -25.83
CA HIS A 15 4.87 -5.55 -25.97
C HIS A 15 4.09 -5.51 -24.64
N VAL A 16 4.78 -5.58 -23.49
CA VAL A 16 4.16 -5.43 -22.16
C VAL A 16 3.37 -4.13 -22.04
N LEU A 17 3.76 -3.08 -22.77
CA LEU A 17 3.09 -1.77 -22.73
C LEU A 17 1.83 -1.71 -23.59
N LYS A 18 1.55 -2.73 -24.40
CA LYS A 18 0.36 -2.77 -25.24
C LYS A 18 -0.84 -3.28 -24.45
N SER A 19 -1.97 -2.60 -24.56
CA SER A 19 -3.20 -2.97 -23.83
C SER A 19 -3.71 -4.37 -24.15
N ASN A 20 -3.51 -4.85 -25.39
CA ASN A 20 -3.91 -6.20 -25.82
C ASN A 20 -3.00 -7.32 -25.33
N GLU A 21 -1.89 -7.01 -24.69
CA GLU A 21 -0.97 -7.96 -24.05
C GLU A 21 -1.19 -8.05 -22.52
N ASN A 22 -2.22 -7.37 -22.01
CA ASN A 22 -2.63 -7.42 -20.61
C ASN A 22 -3.83 -8.35 -20.44
N PHE A 23 -3.80 -9.16 -19.42
CA PHE A 23 -4.85 -10.13 -19.10
C PHE A 23 -5.60 -9.69 -17.85
N MET A 24 -6.93 -9.73 -17.91
CA MET A 24 -7.72 -9.52 -16.69
C MET A 24 -7.60 -10.76 -15.81
N ILE A 25 -7.02 -10.58 -14.64
CA ILE A 25 -6.92 -11.62 -13.62
C ILE A 25 -8.18 -11.62 -12.76
N PHE A 26 -8.66 -10.42 -12.41
CA PHE A 26 -9.82 -10.23 -11.55
C PHE A 26 -10.50 -8.90 -11.87
N GLY A 27 -11.84 -8.92 -11.83
CA GLY A 27 -12.64 -7.71 -11.92
C GLY A 27 -13.94 -7.88 -11.13
N ALA A 28 -14.27 -6.92 -10.26
CA ALA A 28 -15.49 -6.92 -9.49
C ALA A 28 -15.99 -5.51 -9.18
N ASN A 29 -17.31 -5.35 -9.12
CA ASN A 29 -17.94 -4.12 -8.64
C ASN A 29 -18.18 -4.21 -7.12
N CYS A 30 -17.13 -4.15 -6.35
CA CYS A 30 -17.17 -4.21 -4.89
C CYS A 30 -16.07 -3.34 -4.28
N PHE A 31 -16.10 -3.17 -2.96
CA PHE A 31 -15.02 -2.53 -2.23
C PHE A 31 -13.77 -3.42 -2.22
N GLU A 32 -12.61 -2.80 -2.31
CA GLU A 32 -11.29 -3.46 -2.35
C GLU A 32 -11.04 -4.35 -1.12
N ASP A 33 -11.57 -3.98 0.04
CA ASP A 33 -11.44 -4.69 1.32
C ASP A 33 -12.57 -5.68 1.62
N SER A 34 -13.44 -5.93 0.63
CA SER A 34 -14.56 -6.83 0.79
C SER A 34 -14.12 -8.28 1.05
N VAL A 35 -14.99 -9.05 1.70
CA VAL A 35 -14.78 -10.49 1.94
C VAL A 35 -14.57 -11.26 0.63
N VAL A 36 -15.24 -10.84 -0.44
CA VAL A 36 -15.11 -11.46 -1.76
C VAL A 36 -13.69 -11.30 -2.29
N VAL A 37 -13.15 -10.07 -2.29
CA VAL A 37 -11.77 -9.80 -2.71
C VAL A 37 -10.79 -10.59 -1.83
N ARG A 38 -10.98 -10.59 -0.52
CA ARG A 38 -10.12 -11.33 0.42
C ARG A 38 -10.06 -12.82 0.10
N ARG A 39 -11.19 -13.45 -0.13
CA ARG A 39 -11.28 -14.88 -0.47
C ARG A 39 -10.63 -15.16 -1.82
N TYR A 40 -10.94 -14.36 -2.83
CA TYR A 40 -10.37 -14.51 -4.16
C TYR A 40 -8.86 -14.39 -4.16
N VAL A 41 -8.31 -13.34 -3.52
CA VAL A 41 -6.86 -13.13 -3.38
C VAL A 41 -6.18 -14.32 -2.73
N SER A 42 -6.72 -14.78 -1.61
CA SER A 42 -6.16 -15.94 -0.90
C SER A 42 -6.13 -17.20 -1.78
N TYR A 43 -7.14 -17.39 -2.61
CA TYR A 43 -7.22 -18.51 -3.55
C TYR A 43 -6.22 -18.33 -4.70
N LEU A 44 -6.22 -17.17 -5.35
CA LEU A 44 -5.33 -16.83 -6.46
C LEU A 44 -3.86 -17.05 -6.12
N PHE A 45 -3.41 -16.55 -4.97
CA PHE A 45 -2.01 -16.69 -4.58
C PHE A 45 -1.61 -18.11 -4.19
N LYS A 46 -2.57 -18.94 -3.76
CA LYS A 46 -2.33 -20.38 -3.62
C LYS A 46 -2.11 -21.04 -4.99
N GLU A 47 -2.94 -20.72 -5.98
CA GLU A 47 -2.77 -21.24 -7.35
C GLU A 47 -1.46 -20.77 -7.96
N ILE A 48 -1.11 -19.50 -7.88
CA ILE A 48 0.19 -18.97 -8.35
C ILE A 48 1.34 -19.73 -7.69
N SER A 49 1.24 -20.01 -6.39
CA SER A 49 2.25 -20.79 -5.66
C SER A 49 2.40 -22.22 -6.17
N VAL A 50 1.31 -22.83 -6.62
CA VAL A 50 1.33 -24.16 -7.26
C VAL A 50 1.95 -24.06 -8.65
N MET A 51 1.53 -23.08 -9.45
CA MET A 51 2.04 -22.86 -10.80
C MET A 51 3.56 -22.64 -10.83
N GLU A 52 4.12 -21.89 -9.87
CA GLU A 52 5.56 -21.66 -9.78
C GLU A 52 6.38 -22.93 -9.52
N LYS A 53 5.76 -23.95 -8.95
CA LYS A 53 6.43 -25.22 -8.62
C LYS A 53 6.33 -26.26 -9.72
N GLN A 54 5.48 -26.03 -10.71
CA GLN A 54 5.20 -26.95 -11.79
C GLN A 54 5.88 -26.54 -13.08
N SER A 55 6.22 -27.55 -13.89
CA SER A 55 6.59 -27.38 -15.29
C SER A 55 5.43 -27.83 -16.16
N TYR A 56 5.24 -27.14 -17.27
CA TYR A 56 4.17 -27.38 -18.22
C TYR A 56 4.79 -27.75 -19.58
N SER A 57 4.44 -28.88 -20.13
CA SER A 57 4.86 -29.27 -21.49
C SER A 57 3.86 -28.74 -22.51
N ILE A 58 4.35 -27.93 -23.45
CA ILE A 58 3.56 -27.41 -24.57
C ILE A 58 4.32 -27.76 -25.85
N GLY A 59 3.86 -28.79 -26.55
CA GLY A 59 4.58 -29.41 -27.66
C GLY A 59 5.91 -30.01 -27.16
N ASP A 60 7.00 -29.60 -27.76
CA ASP A 60 8.39 -30.01 -27.47
C ASP A 60 9.09 -29.11 -26.41
N ARG A 61 8.36 -28.16 -25.82
CA ARG A 61 8.93 -27.17 -24.89
C ARG A 61 8.41 -27.38 -23.48
N GLU A 62 9.34 -27.23 -22.52
CA GLU A 62 9.01 -27.13 -21.10
C GLU A 62 8.89 -25.64 -20.71
N ILE A 63 7.78 -25.25 -20.13
CA ILE A 63 7.48 -23.89 -19.70
C ILE A 63 7.38 -23.86 -18.18
N ARG A 64 8.01 -22.88 -17.56
CA ARG A 64 7.88 -22.58 -16.13
C ARG A 64 7.41 -21.15 -15.93
N PHE A 65 6.45 -20.95 -15.05
CA PHE A 65 5.98 -19.63 -14.68
C PHE A 65 6.67 -19.15 -13.41
N LYS A 66 6.99 -17.86 -13.39
CA LYS A 66 7.48 -17.18 -12.20
C LYS A 66 6.68 -15.90 -12.02
N PHE A 67 6.06 -15.75 -10.86
CA PHE A 67 5.42 -14.51 -10.47
C PHE A 67 6.51 -13.51 -10.04
N SER A 68 6.74 -12.48 -10.83
CA SER A 68 7.89 -11.59 -10.65
C SER A 68 7.59 -10.47 -9.68
N GLU A 69 6.54 -9.72 -9.96
CA GLU A 69 6.25 -8.45 -9.31
C GLU A 69 4.75 -8.25 -9.12
N PHE A 70 4.38 -7.51 -8.07
CA PHE A 70 3.00 -7.17 -7.78
C PHE A 70 2.91 -5.71 -7.30
N PRO A 71 2.93 -4.74 -8.23
CA PRO A 71 2.78 -3.33 -7.89
C PRO A 71 1.34 -3.03 -7.49
N ASN A 72 1.18 -2.26 -6.42
CA ASN A 72 -0.13 -1.78 -5.96
C ASN A 72 0.00 -0.46 -5.22
N ASP A 73 -1.12 0.24 -5.04
CA ASP A 73 -1.14 1.40 -4.17
C ASP A 73 -0.92 1.02 -2.69
N SER A 74 -0.50 1.98 -1.88
CA SER A 74 -0.13 1.75 -0.49
C SER A 74 -1.28 1.23 0.38
N LYS A 75 -2.53 1.59 0.07
CA LYS A 75 -3.72 1.16 0.82
C LYS A 75 -4.02 -0.30 0.53
N MET A 76 -4.03 -0.67 -0.75
CA MET A 76 -4.21 -2.06 -1.18
C MET A 76 -3.07 -2.94 -0.65
N LEU A 77 -1.83 -2.47 -0.69
CA LEU A 77 -0.69 -3.21 -0.14
C LEU A 77 -0.83 -3.47 1.36
N ALA A 78 -1.27 -2.47 2.13
CA ALA A 78 -1.53 -2.66 3.56
C ALA A 78 -2.61 -3.72 3.80
N PHE A 79 -3.68 -3.69 3.04
CA PHE A 79 -4.76 -4.68 3.11
C PHE A 79 -4.26 -6.10 2.79
N LEU A 80 -3.56 -6.26 1.65
CA LEU A 80 -3.02 -7.55 1.21
C LEU A 80 -1.95 -8.11 2.15
N ALA A 81 -1.17 -7.23 2.74
CA ALA A 81 -0.17 -7.58 3.74
C ALA A 81 -0.76 -7.84 5.13
N GLY A 82 -2.04 -7.59 5.37
CA GLY A 82 -2.67 -7.73 6.68
C GLY A 82 -2.17 -6.71 7.71
N GLU A 83 -1.86 -5.50 7.25
CA GLU A 83 -1.27 -4.42 8.05
C GLU A 83 -2.32 -3.42 8.54
N LEU A 84 -1.98 -2.69 9.60
CA LEU A 84 -2.70 -1.47 9.99
C LEU A 84 -2.61 -0.41 8.89
N PRO A 85 -3.53 0.57 8.85
CA PRO A 85 -3.50 1.67 7.90
C PRO A 85 -2.18 2.45 7.95
N VAL A 86 -1.89 3.21 6.87
CA VAL A 86 -0.67 4.05 6.77
C VAL A 86 -0.59 5.16 7.83
N SER A 87 -1.69 5.46 8.52
CA SER A 87 -1.73 6.37 9.68
C SER A 87 -1.20 5.76 10.98
N ALA A 88 -0.81 4.49 10.99
CA ALA A 88 -0.21 3.84 12.17
C ALA A 88 1.16 4.44 12.49
N LYS A 89 1.59 4.32 13.76
CA LYS A 89 2.89 4.82 14.23
C LYS A 89 4.06 4.34 13.35
N PHE A 90 4.05 3.07 12.96
CA PHE A 90 4.98 2.50 11.97
C PHE A 90 4.25 2.44 10.63
N PHE A 91 4.47 3.42 9.78
CA PHE A 91 3.69 3.63 8.55
C PHE A 91 4.26 2.90 7.32
N SER A 92 5.55 2.53 7.36
CA SER A 92 6.18 1.87 6.22
C SER A 92 5.73 0.41 6.11
N THR A 93 5.44 0.01 4.88
CA THR A 93 5.12 -1.37 4.54
C THR A 93 6.37 -2.23 4.26
N PHE A 94 7.56 -1.60 4.21
CA PHE A 94 8.81 -2.27 3.84
C PHE A 94 9.83 -2.32 4.98
N ALA A 95 9.71 -1.42 5.94
CA ALA A 95 10.68 -1.26 7.01
C ALA A 95 10.02 -0.80 8.33
N ASN A 96 10.77 -0.87 9.41
CA ASN A 96 10.37 -0.43 10.75
C ASN A 96 10.47 1.10 10.93
N VAL A 97 10.19 1.88 9.87
CA VAL A 97 10.15 3.34 9.91
C VAL A 97 8.90 3.81 10.65
N SER A 98 9.05 4.77 11.54
CA SER A 98 7.98 5.34 12.35
C SER A 98 7.74 6.82 12.06
N THR A 99 6.64 7.35 12.57
CA THR A 99 6.33 8.79 12.49
C THR A 99 7.37 9.67 13.21
N GLY A 100 8.12 9.12 14.16
CA GLY A 100 9.22 9.82 14.82
C GLY A 100 10.50 9.92 13.99
N ASP A 101 10.51 9.31 12.81
CA ASP A 101 11.69 9.30 11.93
C ASP A 101 11.59 10.28 10.76
N TYR A 102 10.53 11.10 10.69
CA TYR A 102 10.27 11.98 9.54
C TYR A 102 11.41 12.99 9.27
N ASP A 103 12.04 13.46 10.33
CA ASP A 103 13.10 14.49 10.23
C ASP A 103 14.50 13.88 10.17
N ASP A 104 14.63 12.56 10.23
CA ASP A 104 15.93 11.90 10.16
C ASP A 104 16.36 11.64 8.72
N LEU A 105 17.04 12.61 8.14
CA LEU A 105 17.61 12.50 6.78
C LEU A 105 18.91 11.69 6.72
N LYS A 106 19.48 11.30 7.86
CA LYS A 106 20.74 10.54 7.95
C LYS A 106 20.53 9.06 8.21
N GLY A 107 19.31 8.66 8.54
CA GLY A 107 18.96 7.27 8.75
C GLY A 107 19.20 6.45 7.49
N THR A 108 19.74 5.25 7.65
CA THR A 108 19.98 4.31 6.54
C THR A 108 19.09 3.10 6.64
N PHE A 109 18.75 2.52 5.49
CA PHE A 109 17.95 1.31 5.36
C PHE A 109 18.80 0.15 4.87
N GLY A 110 18.66 -1.01 5.51
CA GLY A 110 19.35 -2.22 5.09
C GLY A 110 19.30 -3.34 6.13
N LYS A 111 19.92 -4.47 5.79
CA LYS A 111 20.09 -5.59 6.72
C LYS A 111 21.31 -5.34 7.61
N GLY A 112 21.19 -5.70 8.88
CA GLY A 112 22.28 -5.57 9.86
C GLY A 112 22.16 -4.38 10.80
N ASN A 113 22.88 -4.43 11.91
CA ASN A 113 22.75 -3.48 13.02
C ASN A 113 23.28 -2.07 12.71
N GLN A 114 24.03 -1.90 11.63
CA GLN A 114 24.54 -0.62 11.17
C GLN A 114 23.45 0.27 10.56
N HIS A 115 22.29 -0.31 10.22
CA HIS A 115 21.18 0.43 9.64
C HIS A 115 20.12 0.74 10.69
N LYS A 116 19.65 1.98 10.71
CA LYS A 116 18.58 2.42 11.61
C LYS A 116 17.27 1.70 11.27
N TRP A 117 16.96 1.59 9.98
CA TRP A 117 15.74 0.95 9.50
C TRP A 117 16.05 -0.39 8.85
N GLN A 118 15.33 -1.40 9.28
CA GLN A 118 15.51 -2.75 8.79
C GLN A 118 14.30 -3.22 7.97
N PRO A 119 14.54 -4.06 6.95
CA PRO A 119 13.46 -4.60 6.14
C PRO A 119 12.54 -5.50 6.97
N TRP A 120 11.26 -5.50 6.58
CA TRP A 120 10.23 -6.38 7.11
C TRP A 120 10.00 -7.58 6.20
N PRO A 121 10.75 -8.67 6.31
CA PRO A 121 10.53 -9.88 5.52
C PRO A 121 9.29 -10.62 6.00
N TYR A 122 8.73 -11.46 5.14
CA TYR A 122 7.54 -12.27 5.43
C TYR A 122 7.68 -13.09 6.71
N SER A 123 8.85 -13.69 6.95
CA SER A 123 9.11 -14.47 8.17
C SER A 123 8.93 -13.67 9.46
N SER A 124 9.36 -12.42 9.49
CA SER A 124 9.17 -11.53 10.64
C SER A 124 7.71 -11.13 10.82
N ARG A 125 7.00 -10.87 9.73
CA ARG A 125 5.57 -10.56 9.71
C ARG A 125 4.74 -11.71 10.28
N LEU A 126 5.07 -12.93 9.88
CA LEU A 126 4.39 -14.13 10.35
C LEU A 126 4.56 -14.34 11.86
N LYS A 127 5.75 -14.04 12.41
CA LYS A 127 5.98 -14.09 13.86
C LYS A 127 5.09 -13.06 14.58
N VAL A 128 5.14 -11.80 14.14
CA VAL A 128 4.34 -10.72 14.75
C VAL A 128 2.84 -11.02 14.67
N SER A 129 2.32 -11.45 13.52
CA SER A 129 0.89 -11.74 13.36
C SER A 129 0.40 -12.87 14.28
N LYS A 130 1.23 -13.90 14.51
CA LYS A 130 0.93 -14.97 15.48
C LYS A 130 0.83 -14.44 16.91
N GLU A 131 1.76 -13.58 17.34
CA GLU A 131 1.72 -12.96 18.66
C GLU A 131 0.53 -12.00 18.81
N VAL A 132 0.25 -11.20 17.78
CA VAL A 132 -0.93 -10.32 17.76
C VAL A 132 -2.22 -11.14 17.91
N LYS A 133 -2.32 -12.30 17.25
CA LYS A 133 -3.47 -13.19 17.38
C LYS A 133 -3.67 -13.62 18.84
N LYS A 134 -2.60 -14.05 19.54
CA LYS A 134 -2.66 -14.42 20.97
C LYS A 134 -3.11 -13.25 21.84
N VAL A 135 -2.60 -12.04 21.56
CA VAL A 135 -3.00 -10.82 22.30
C VAL A 135 -4.46 -10.50 22.04
N LYS A 136 -4.95 -10.59 20.80
CA LYS A 136 -6.37 -10.40 20.48
C LYS A 136 -7.26 -11.37 21.25
N GLU A 137 -6.94 -12.64 21.25
CA GLU A 137 -7.68 -13.67 21.99
C GLU A 137 -7.71 -13.38 23.50
N LYS A 138 -6.59 -12.95 24.08
CA LYS A 138 -6.51 -12.58 25.50
C LYS A 138 -7.31 -11.33 25.82
N VAL A 139 -7.23 -10.30 24.98
CA VAL A 139 -7.94 -9.03 25.16
C VAL A 139 -9.44 -9.20 24.95
N GLU A 140 -9.86 -10.08 24.04
CA GLU A 140 -11.28 -10.34 23.77
C GLU A 140 -12.02 -10.91 24.99
N ARG A 141 -11.34 -11.73 25.78
CA ARG A 141 -11.88 -12.30 27.03
C ARG A 141 -12.01 -11.27 28.16
N GLN A 142 -11.45 -10.05 28.02
CA GLN A 142 -11.54 -9.00 29.03
C GLN A 142 -12.87 -8.26 28.90
N ASN A 143 -13.49 -7.99 30.05
CA ASN A 143 -14.72 -7.17 30.11
C ASN A 143 -14.37 -5.67 30.08
N ILE A 144 -13.93 -5.18 28.92
CA ILE A 144 -13.57 -3.78 28.68
C ILE A 144 -14.17 -3.32 27.35
N ALA A 145 -14.34 -2.00 27.20
CA ALA A 145 -14.90 -1.40 25.99
C ALA A 145 -14.11 -1.78 24.72
N ALA A 146 -14.81 -1.96 23.60
CA ALA A 146 -14.22 -2.33 22.31
C ALA A 146 -13.09 -1.38 21.87
N LYS A 147 -13.24 -0.06 22.11
CA LYS A 147 -12.20 0.94 21.84
C LYS A 147 -10.92 0.66 22.65
N THR A 148 -11.05 0.28 23.91
CA THR A 148 -9.90 -0.07 24.76
C THR A 148 -9.25 -1.38 24.30
N LYS A 149 -10.04 -2.38 23.91
CA LYS A 149 -9.54 -3.62 23.30
C LYS A 149 -8.70 -3.30 22.05
N ARG A 150 -9.26 -2.51 21.14
CA ARG A 150 -8.56 -2.10 19.92
C ARG A 150 -7.26 -1.36 20.22
N LYS A 151 -7.29 -0.42 21.18
CA LYS A 151 -6.09 0.31 21.60
C LYS A 151 -4.99 -0.63 22.11
N LYS A 152 -5.32 -1.56 23.04
CA LYS A 152 -4.35 -2.53 23.56
C LYS A 152 -3.67 -3.34 22.45
N VAL A 153 -4.44 -3.79 21.45
CA VAL A 153 -3.89 -4.51 20.30
C VAL A 153 -2.97 -3.62 19.47
N THR A 154 -3.39 -2.40 19.18
CA THR A 154 -2.60 -1.44 18.39
C THR A 154 -1.31 -1.04 19.10
N ASP A 155 -1.37 -0.79 20.42
CA ASP A 155 -0.19 -0.49 21.24
C ASP A 155 0.80 -1.67 21.27
N PHE A 156 0.28 -2.91 21.37
CA PHE A 156 1.12 -4.09 21.26
C PHE A 156 1.80 -4.20 19.90
N ILE A 157 1.08 -3.98 18.80
CA ILE A 157 1.65 -3.98 17.44
C ILE A 157 2.77 -2.93 17.34
N ALA A 158 2.53 -1.73 17.85
CA ALA A 158 3.51 -0.66 17.87
C ALA A 158 4.76 -0.99 18.71
N SER A 159 4.59 -1.71 19.85
CA SER A 159 5.72 -2.19 20.66
C SER A 159 6.63 -3.17 19.92
N GLN A 160 6.08 -3.89 18.95
CA GLN A 160 6.85 -4.78 18.05
C GLN A 160 7.55 -3.99 16.90
N LYS A 161 7.58 -2.66 16.94
CA LYS A 161 8.08 -1.78 15.88
C LYS A 161 7.47 -2.13 14.51
N SER A 162 6.20 -2.47 14.48
CA SER A 162 5.49 -3.03 13.34
C SER A 162 4.12 -2.39 13.16
N ARG A 163 3.49 -2.67 12.03
CA ARG A 163 2.07 -2.47 11.80
C ARG A 163 1.36 -3.75 11.37
N GLN A 164 2.00 -4.91 11.53
CA GLN A 164 1.43 -6.21 11.16
C GLN A 164 0.32 -6.61 12.12
N GLU A 165 -0.90 -6.73 11.62
CA GLU A 165 -2.07 -7.12 12.41
C GLU A 165 -2.54 -8.54 12.14
N PHE A 166 -2.54 -8.94 10.86
CA PHE A 166 -2.96 -10.27 10.40
C PHE A 166 -1.86 -10.91 9.57
N GLU A 167 -1.98 -12.20 9.34
CA GLU A 167 -1.13 -12.88 8.38
C GLU A 167 -1.36 -12.32 6.97
N PRO A 168 -0.29 -12.06 6.18
CA PRO A 168 -0.43 -11.59 4.82
C PRO A 168 -1.28 -12.52 3.95
N LEU A 169 -2.30 -12.00 3.29
CA LEU A 169 -3.18 -12.76 2.39
C LEU A 169 -2.42 -13.36 1.21
N ILE A 170 -1.39 -12.65 0.76
CA ILE A 170 -0.53 -13.04 -0.38
C ILE A 170 0.66 -13.90 0.06
N GLY A 171 0.72 -14.32 1.33
CA GLY A 171 1.77 -15.18 1.83
C GLY A 171 3.18 -14.65 1.59
N GLY A 172 4.12 -15.52 1.23
CA GLY A 172 5.52 -15.18 0.93
C GLY A 172 5.72 -14.29 -0.31
N PHE A 173 4.71 -14.16 -1.18
CA PHE A 173 4.76 -13.21 -2.29
C PHE A 173 4.84 -11.75 -1.82
N ARG A 174 4.55 -11.51 -0.53
CA ARG A 174 4.72 -10.19 0.09
C ARG A 174 6.12 -9.60 -0.09
N ASP A 175 7.14 -10.42 -0.15
CA ASP A 175 8.53 -9.99 -0.33
C ASP A 175 8.86 -9.58 -1.79
N ARG A 176 7.94 -9.83 -2.72
CA ARG A 176 8.04 -9.44 -4.15
C ARG A 176 7.14 -8.25 -4.52
N VAL A 177 6.42 -7.70 -3.54
CA VAL A 177 5.51 -6.58 -3.74
C VAL A 177 6.25 -5.26 -3.63
N HIS A 178 5.85 -4.28 -4.45
CA HIS A 178 6.32 -2.90 -4.34
C HIS A 178 5.18 -1.90 -4.54
N VAL A 179 5.40 -0.67 -4.09
CA VAL A 179 4.42 0.40 -4.27
C VAL A 179 4.42 0.83 -5.75
N GLU A 180 3.22 0.94 -6.30
CA GLU A 180 3.03 1.55 -7.61
C GLU A 180 3.47 3.03 -7.55
N PRO A 181 4.42 3.47 -8.39
CA PRO A 181 5.07 4.79 -8.22
C PRO A 181 4.17 5.97 -8.61
N LEU A 182 3.12 5.75 -9.41
CA LEU A 182 2.27 6.83 -9.92
C LEU A 182 1.50 7.53 -8.79
N HIS A 183 0.88 6.77 -7.88
CA HIS A 183 0.11 7.32 -6.76
C HIS A 183 0.97 8.13 -5.77
N PRO A 184 2.12 7.62 -5.28
CA PRO A 184 3.02 8.41 -4.43
C PRO A 184 3.53 9.68 -5.11
N LYS A 185 3.92 9.59 -6.39
CA LYS A 185 4.35 10.75 -7.18
C LYS A 185 3.23 11.78 -7.31
N SER A 186 2.03 11.36 -7.70
CA SER A 186 0.88 12.25 -7.84
C SER A 186 0.53 12.94 -6.52
N ASN A 187 0.51 12.19 -5.42
CA ASN A 187 0.23 12.75 -4.09
C ASN A 187 1.29 13.74 -3.64
N ALA A 188 2.58 13.44 -3.88
CA ALA A 188 3.68 14.35 -3.56
C ALA A 188 3.59 15.64 -4.37
N CYS A 189 3.34 15.54 -5.68
CA CYS A 189 3.14 16.71 -6.54
C CYS A 189 1.94 17.55 -6.09
N GLN A 190 0.80 16.93 -5.80
CA GLN A 190 -0.39 17.64 -5.32
C GLN A 190 -0.12 18.38 -4.00
N ARG A 191 0.60 17.75 -3.07
CA ARG A 191 0.97 18.39 -1.81
C ARG A 191 1.90 19.57 -2.04
N LEU A 192 2.95 19.39 -2.85
CA LEU A 192 3.88 20.45 -3.20
C LEU A 192 3.17 21.65 -3.84
N PHE A 193 2.27 21.40 -4.80
CA PHE A 193 1.47 22.47 -5.41
C PHE A 193 0.59 23.20 -4.41
N LYS A 194 -0.03 22.49 -3.47
CA LYS A 194 -0.81 23.12 -2.40
C LYS A 194 0.07 24.02 -1.53
N GLU A 195 1.22 23.55 -1.10
CA GLU A 195 2.14 24.29 -0.25
C GLU A 195 2.64 25.56 -0.96
N ILE A 196 3.05 25.44 -2.24
CA ILE A 196 3.46 26.59 -3.06
C ILE A 196 2.32 27.60 -3.21
N LEU A 197 1.10 27.11 -3.46
CA LEU A 197 -0.08 27.97 -3.61
C LEU A 197 -0.38 28.74 -2.31
N TYR A 198 -0.40 28.06 -1.16
CA TYR A 198 -0.64 28.70 0.14
C TYR A 198 0.45 29.75 0.45
N GLU A 199 1.69 29.41 0.21
CA GLU A 199 2.81 30.35 0.44
C GLU A 199 2.70 31.58 -0.49
N SER A 200 2.34 31.37 -1.77
CA SER A 200 2.16 32.45 -2.74
C SER A 200 0.99 33.36 -2.36
N ILE A 201 -0.15 32.80 -1.92
CA ILE A 201 -1.30 33.57 -1.45
C ILE A 201 -0.93 34.37 -0.21
N GLY A 202 -0.28 33.74 0.79
CA GLY A 202 0.14 34.39 2.01
C GLY A 202 1.12 35.55 1.78
N LYS A 203 2.05 35.39 0.81
CA LYS A 203 3.03 36.43 0.46
C LYS A 203 2.44 37.56 -0.41
N SER A 204 1.42 37.28 -1.22
CA SER A 204 0.83 38.27 -2.11
C SER A 204 -0.04 39.30 -1.39
N GLY A 205 -0.52 38.99 -0.18
CA GLY A 205 -1.48 39.83 0.55
C GLY A 205 -2.83 40.00 -0.17
N LEU A 206 -3.05 39.26 -1.26
CA LEU A 206 -4.30 39.31 -2.02
C LEU A 206 -5.30 38.29 -1.46
N PRO A 207 -6.60 38.63 -1.40
CA PRO A 207 -7.63 37.67 -1.09
C PRO A 207 -7.61 36.49 -2.08
N ALA A 208 -7.83 35.26 -1.62
CA ALA A 208 -7.84 34.06 -2.44
C ALA A 208 -8.81 34.16 -3.65
N THR A 209 -9.85 34.97 -3.53
CA THR A 209 -10.84 35.26 -4.58
C THR A 209 -10.29 36.02 -5.80
N VAL A 210 -9.12 36.64 -5.68
CA VAL A 210 -8.49 37.43 -6.79
C VAL A 210 -7.60 36.52 -7.66
N ILE A 211 -7.28 35.33 -7.23
CA ILE A 211 -6.42 34.43 -8.01
C ILE A 211 -7.29 33.68 -9.03
N GLN A 212 -7.32 34.20 -10.25
CA GLN A 212 -8.01 33.57 -11.38
C GLN A 212 -7.15 32.47 -12.00
N PHE A 213 -7.54 31.22 -11.79
CA PHE A 213 -6.91 30.05 -12.43
C PHE A 213 -7.56 29.68 -13.78
N ASP A 214 -8.50 30.46 -14.27
CA ASP A 214 -9.32 30.13 -15.45
C ASP A 214 -8.54 30.10 -16.76
N SER A 215 -7.40 30.77 -16.84
CA SER A 215 -6.54 30.80 -18.02
C SER A 215 -5.53 29.66 -18.14
N VAL A 216 -5.37 28.85 -17.08
CA VAL A 216 -4.41 27.73 -17.06
C VAL A 216 -5.18 26.41 -17.27
N PRO A 217 -4.80 25.56 -18.23
CA PRO A 217 -5.41 24.24 -18.40
C PRO A 217 -5.02 23.32 -17.23
N VAL A 218 -5.71 23.47 -16.14
CA VAL A 218 -5.49 22.69 -14.91
C VAL A 218 -6.51 21.56 -14.86
N ALA A 219 -6.08 20.37 -14.46
CA ALA A 219 -6.98 19.23 -14.33
C ALA A 219 -8.19 19.56 -13.45
N SER A 220 -9.37 19.05 -13.82
CA SER A 220 -10.64 19.34 -13.12
C SER A 220 -10.62 19.02 -11.62
N SER A 221 -9.76 18.06 -11.20
CA SER A 221 -9.50 17.73 -9.81
C SER A 221 -8.80 18.86 -9.04
N PHE A 222 -7.89 19.60 -9.69
CA PHE A 222 -7.20 20.73 -9.11
C PHE A 222 -8.14 21.93 -8.95
N LYS A 223 -8.97 22.23 -9.95
CA LYS A 223 -10.00 23.28 -9.87
C LYS A 223 -10.98 23.03 -8.71
N LYS A 224 -11.41 21.78 -8.49
CA LYS A 224 -12.25 21.41 -7.33
C LYS A 224 -11.55 21.61 -6.00
N GLN A 225 -10.24 21.35 -5.91
CA GLN A 225 -9.48 21.54 -4.68
C GLN A 225 -9.28 23.02 -4.33
N VAL A 226 -9.01 23.86 -5.32
CA VAL A 226 -8.92 25.32 -5.13
C VAL A 226 -10.27 25.86 -4.65
N HIS A 227 -11.37 25.46 -5.28
CA HIS A 227 -12.72 25.88 -4.90
C HIS A 227 -13.15 25.40 -3.48
N SER A 228 -12.61 24.28 -3.00
CA SER A 228 -12.84 23.82 -1.63
C SER A 228 -12.05 24.63 -0.59
N LEU A 229 -10.95 25.26 -1.00
CA LEU A 229 -10.15 26.13 -0.14
C LEU A 229 -10.81 27.51 0.04
N GLU A 230 -11.48 28.01 -1.02
CA GLU A 230 -12.24 29.26 -0.94
C GLU A 230 -13.44 29.21 0.02
N LYS A 231 -13.97 28.02 0.28
CA LYS A 231 -15.13 27.81 1.18
C LYS A 231 -14.74 27.52 2.62
N GLY A 232 -13.46 27.34 2.91
CA GLY A 232 -12.91 27.00 4.24
C GLY A 232 -12.21 28.16 4.95
N VAL A 233 -12.23 29.35 4.36
CA VAL A 233 -11.80 30.62 4.91
C VAL A 233 -13.01 31.53 5.03
#